data_96e72d62cbefe8fcfc92dab6fd8c5dde
#
_entry.id   96e72d62cbefe8fcfc92dab6fd8c5dde
#
_cell.length_a   1.000
_cell.length_b   1.000
_cell.length_c   1.000
_cell.angle_alpha   90.00
_cell.angle_beta   90.00
_cell.angle_gamma   90.00
#
_symmetry.space_group_name_H-M   'P 1'
#
loop_
_entity.id
_entity.type
_entity.pdbx_description
1 polymer ?
#
loop_
_entity_poly.entity_id
_entity_poly.type
_entity_poly.pdbx_seq_one_letter_code
_entity_poly.pdbx_strand_id
1 'polypeptide(L)'
;MESIEQMIKRLCPEGVRFVKLGEVCEIKTGKGITKKDAENAGDYPIISGGVTPMGYFHLYNREPNVVTVSRVGANAGWVGYMTEKFYLNDKCFSVIPYKVNFHKINPKFLYYYLKQNELTLISLQSEGGVPTINTQKVGSIDFPLPPMEIQTRIVEVLDKMTTLTAELEAELEARKQQYEYYRNKLLTFDVA
;
A
#
# COMPACT_ATOMS: atom_id res chain seq x y z
N MET A 1 -9.73 -25.71 -10.04
CA MET A 1 -9.79 -24.67 -8.98
C MET A 1 -10.87 -23.68 -9.39
N GLU A 2 -11.82 -23.38 -8.50
CA GLU A 2 -12.92 -22.45 -8.77
C GLU A 2 -12.36 -21.05 -9.09
N SER A 3 -12.89 -20.38 -10.14
CA SER A 3 -12.48 -19.03 -10.48
C SER A 3 -13.12 -17.99 -9.53
N ILE A 4 -12.50 -16.81 -9.40
CA ILE A 4 -13.06 -15.71 -8.58
C ILE A 4 -14.48 -15.35 -9.07
N GLU A 5 -14.70 -15.34 -10.37
CA GLU A 5 -16.03 -15.06 -10.94
C GLU A 5 -17.08 -16.10 -10.53
N GLN A 6 -16.71 -17.40 -10.51
CA GLN A 6 -17.59 -18.46 -10.04
C GLN A 6 -17.89 -18.34 -8.55
N MET A 7 -16.87 -18.00 -7.74
CA MET A 7 -17.04 -17.72 -6.31
C MET A 7 -18.00 -16.53 -6.07
N ILE A 8 -17.86 -15.45 -6.84
CA ILE A 8 -18.75 -14.27 -6.73
C ILE A 8 -20.18 -14.68 -7.07
N LYS A 9 -20.41 -15.43 -8.16
CA LYS A 9 -21.76 -15.89 -8.53
C LYS A 9 -22.39 -16.77 -7.45
N ARG A 10 -21.60 -17.62 -6.81
CA ARG A 10 -22.07 -18.56 -5.75
C ARG A 10 -22.32 -17.86 -4.43
N LEU A 11 -21.40 -16.99 -3.98
CA LEU A 11 -21.41 -16.39 -2.66
C LEU A 11 -22.08 -15.02 -2.61
N CYS A 12 -22.23 -14.35 -3.75
CA CYS A 12 -22.83 -13.03 -3.88
C CYS A 12 -23.85 -13.03 -5.05
N PRO A 13 -24.91 -13.85 -5.02
CA PRO A 13 -25.83 -13.98 -6.16
C PRO A 13 -26.56 -12.67 -6.48
N GLU A 14 -26.74 -11.78 -5.49
CA GLU A 14 -27.32 -10.44 -5.65
C GLU A 14 -26.27 -9.33 -5.88
N GLY A 15 -25.00 -9.73 -6.11
CA GLY A 15 -23.86 -8.81 -6.25
C GLY A 15 -23.09 -8.57 -4.94
N VAL A 16 -21.93 -7.96 -5.06
CA VAL A 16 -21.09 -7.60 -3.91
C VAL A 16 -21.63 -6.33 -3.27
N ARG A 17 -21.85 -6.36 -1.95
CA ARG A 17 -22.27 -5.20 -1.18
C ARG A 17 -21.13 -4.17 -1.11
N PHE A 18 -21.45 -2.90 -1.32
CA PHE A 18 -20.56 -1.77 -1.07
C PHE A 18 -20.99 -1.03 0.21
N VAL A 19 -19.98 -0.54 0.94
CA VAL A 19 -20.14 0.26 2.16
C VAL A 19 -19.19 1.44 2.12
N LYS A 20 -19.44 2.50 2.89
CA LYS A 20 -18.43 3.56 3.03
C LYS A 20 -17.27 3.06 3.89
N LEU A 21 -16.04 3.33 3.46
CA LEU A 21 -14.83 2.88 4.16
C LEU A 21 -14.82 3.27 5.64
N GLY A 22 -15.27 4.49 5.96
CA GLY A 22 -15.37 4.98 7.33
C GLY A 22 -16.41 4.29 8.21
N GLU A 23 -17.36 3.53 7.62
CA GLU A 23 -18.32 2.72 8.38
C GLU A 23 -17.70 1.41 8.90
N VAL A 24 -16.64 0.96 8.26
CA VAL A 24 -16.02 -0.35 8.54
C VAL A 24 -14.56 -0.26 9.02
N CYS A 25 -13.90 0.89 8.83
CA CYS A 25 -12.52 1.15 9.21
C CYS A 25 -12.35 2.44 10.01
N GLU A 26 -11.49 2.40 11.03
CA GLU A 26 -10.95 3.59 11.69
C GLU A 26 -9.87 4.20 10.80
N ILE A 27 -10.00 5.50 10.50
CA ILE A 27 -9.01 6.28 9.76
C ILE A 27 -8.39 7.29 10.73
N LYS A 28 -7.13 7.05 11.12
CA LYS A 28 -6.50 7.80 12.21
C LYS A 28 -5.12 8.31 11.83
N THR A 29 -4.85 9.59 12.10
CA THR A 29 -3.52 10.18 11.97
C THR A 29 -2.51 9.54 12.92
N GLY A 30 -1.24 9.56 12.52
CA GLY A 30 -0.13 9.26 13.42
C GLY A 30 0.17 10.40 14.39
N LYS A 31 1.33 10.33 15.02
CA LYS A 31 1.84 11.35 15.95
C LYS A 31 2.99 12.11 15.31
N GLY A 32 3.03 13.44 15.53
CA GLY A 32 4.10 14.30 15.02
C GLY A 32 5.48 13.84 15.49
N ILE A 33 6.39 13.71 14.54
CA ILE A 33 7.81 13.46 14.75
C ILE A 33 8.57 14.16 13.61
N THR A 34 9.74 14.73 13.92
CA THR A 34 10.55 15.43 12.92
C THR A 34 11.72 14.54 12.46
N LYS A 35 12.35 14.92 11.34
CA LYS A 35 13.54 14.20 10.86
C LYS A 35 14.71 14.24 11.85
N LYS A 36 14.74 15.24 12.74
CA LYS A 36 15.78 15.37 13.78
C LYS A 36 15.62 14.33 14.90
N ASP A 37 14.40 13.84 15.09
CA ASP A 37 14.10 12.81 16.09
C ASP A 37 14.37 11.39 15.58
N ALA A 38 14.64 11.25 14.26
CA ALA A 38 15.00 9.97 13.66
C ALA A 38 16.38 9.53 14.13
N GLU A 39 16.52 8.24 14.43
CA GLU A 39 17.72 7.62 14.99
C GLU A 39 18.39 6.75 13.94
N ASN A 40 19.72 6.70 13.95
CA ASN A 40 20.48 5.84 13.04
C ASN A 40 20.34 4.34 13.37
N ALA A 41 19.99 4.02 14.62
CA ALA A 41 19.85 2.66 15.15
C ALA A 41 18.43 2.38 15.69
N GLY A 42 17.42 3.08 15.19
CA GLY A 42 16.03 2.82 15.57
C GLY A 42 15.52 1.51 14.97
N ASP A 43 14.66 0.81 15.70
CA ASP A 43 14.12 -0.50 15.29
C ASP A 43 12.94 -0.39 14.33
N TYR A 44 12.19 0.70 14.36
CA TYR A 44 10.91 0.83 13.66
C TYR A 44 10.96 1.94 12.61
N PRO A 45 10.55 1.67 11.35
CA PRO A 45 10.52 2.68 10.30
C PRO A 45 9.49 3.78 10.63
N ILE A 46 9.86 5.03 10.38
CA ILE A 46 8.99 6.19 10.49
C ILE A 46 8.30 6.41 9.15
N ILE A 47 7.00 6.14 9.11
CA ILE A 47 6.17 6.32 7.91
C ILE A 47 5.56 7.72 7.94
N SER A 48 5.92 8.51 6.93
CA SER A 48 5.50 9.90 6.74
C SER A 48 4.92 10.08 5.32
N GLY A 49 4.74 11.31 4.84
CA GLY A 49 4.18 11.61 3.52
C GLY A 49 5.04 11.21 2.31
N GLY A 50 6.17 10.52 2.51
CA GLY A 50 7.03 9.99 1.45
C GLY A 50 6.72 8.53 1.09
N VAL A 51 7.24 8.09 -0.05
CA VAL A 51 7.15 6.68 -0.50
C VAL A 51 8.08 5.77 0.34
N THR A 52 9.21 6.32 0.79
CA THR A 52 10.17 5.64 1.65
C THR A 52 10.07 6.14 3.09
N PRO A 53 10.49 5.33 4.07
CA PRO A 53 10.56 5.77 5.46
C PRO A 53 11.39 7.07 5.61
N MET A 54 10.96 7.95 6.49
CA MET A 54 11.67 9.20 6.80
C MET A 54 12.97 8.94 7.61
N GLY A 55 13.08 7.80 8.25
CA GLY A 55 14.13 7.33 9.13
C GLY A 55 13.61 6.23 10.03
N TYR A 56 14.29 5.97 11.15
CA TYR A 56 13.91 4.93 12.11
C TYR A 56 13.76 5.53 13.51
N PHE A 57 13.02 4.84 14.38
CA PHE A 57 12.79 5.28 15.77
C PHE A 57 12.73 4.06 16.70
N HIS A 58 13.03 4.25 17.99
CA HIS A 58 13.03 3.17 18.99
C HIS A 58 11.61 2.78 19.47
N LEU A 59 10.59 3.57 19.13
CA LEU A 59 9.19 3.27 19.48
C LEU A 59 8.36 3.03 18.21
N TYR A 60 7.33 2.23 18.35
CA TYR A 60 6.28 2.09 17.35
C TYR A 60 4.93 2.59 17.90
N ASN A 61 4.01 2.95 17.03
CA ASN A 61 2.66 3.36 17.39
C ASN A 61 1.59 2.66 16.52
N ARG A 62 2.02 1.72 15.67
CA ARG A 62 1.15 0.87 14.85
C ARG A 62 1.70 -0.55 14.80
N GLU A 63 0.76 -1.51 14.85
CA GLU A 63 1.02 -2.93 14.65
C GLU A 63 1.22 -3.25 13.15
N PRO A 64 1.74 -4.44 12.78
CA PRO A 64 1.88 -4.86 11.39
C PRO A 64 0.53 -5.06 10.69
N ASN A 65 0.59 -5.24 9.36
CA ASN A 65 -0.55 -5.47 8.48
C ASN A 65 -1.54 -4.29 8.42
N VAL A 66 -1.01 -3.08 8.35
CA VAL A 66 -1.78 -1.84 8.34
C VAL A 66 -1.62 -1.11 7.02
N VAL A 67 -2.75 -0.69 6.44
CA VAL A 67 -2.76 0.22 5.28
C VAL A 67 -2.51 1.64 5.75
N THR A 68 -1.64 2.35 5.02
CA THR A 68 -1.35 3.77 5.25
C THR A 68 -1.75 4.60 4.04
N VAL A 69 -2.19 5.82 4.29
CA VAL A 69 -2.51 6.81 3.24
C VAL A 69 -1.81 8.11 3.58
N SER A 70 -0.99 8.60 2.64
CA SER A 70 -0.34 9.90 2.81
C SER A 70 -1.37 11.02 2.84
N ARG A 71 -1.26 11.89 3.85
CA ARG A 71 -2.24 12.94 4.12
C ARG A 71 -1.85 14.28 3.51
N VAL A 72 -0.57 14.62 3.49
CA VAL A 72 -0.06 15.98 3.21
C VAL A 72 1.15 15.92 2.30
N GLY A 73 1.25 16.88 1.37
CA GLY A 73 2.37 17.07 0.47
C GLY A 73 2.13 16.47 -0.91
N ALA A 74 3.18 16.45 -1.74
CA ALA A 74 3.12 16.00 -3.14
C ALA A 74 2.56 14.56 -3.31
N ASN A 75 2.75 13.71 -2.30
CA ASN A 75 2.27 12.34 -2.30
C ASN A 75 0.93 12.15 -1.56
N ALA A 76 0.19 13.22 -1.25
CA ALA A 76 -1.11 13.09 -0.59
C ALA A 76 -2.02 12.17 -1.41
N GLY A 77 -2.57 11.13 -0.79
CA GLY A 77 -3.35 10.08 -1.46
C GLY A 77 -2.55 8.82 -1.79
N TRP A 78 -1.21 8.83 -1.68
CA TRP A 78 -0.42 7.62 -1.86
C TRP A 78 -0.75 6.56 -0.82
N VAL A 79 -0.92 5.32 -1.28
CA VAL A 79 -1.32 4.17 -0.47
C VAL A 79 -0.13 3.24 -0.25
N GLY A 80 0.18 2.96 1.02
CA GLY A 80 1.20 2.01 1.45
C GLY A 80 0.63 0.86 2.28
N TYR A 81 1.40 -0.20 2.44
CA TYR A 81 1.09 -1.34 3.30
C TYR A 81 2.29 -1.72 4.15
N MET A 82 2.11 -1.74 5.46
CA MET A 82 3.16 -2.05 6.41
C MET A 82 2.99 -3.47 6.95
N THR A 83 3.99 -4.31 6.72
CA THR A 83 4.02 -5.72 7.16
C THR A 83 4.68 -5.93 8.52
N GLU A 84 5.30 -4.91 9.06
CA GLU A 84 6.01 -4.89 10.34
C GLU A 84 5.50 -3.75 11.24
N LYS A 85 5.91 -3.73 12.49
CA LYS A 85 5.63 -2.61 13.40
C LYS A 85 6.31 -1.34 12.91
N PHE A 86 5.65 -0.21 13.05
CA PHE A 86 6.16 1.07 12.55
C PHE A 86 5.68 2.27 13.37
N TYR A 87 6.36 3.38 13.20
CA TYR A 87 5.92 4.66 13.74
C TYR A 87 5.22 5.47 12.66
N LEU A 88 3.91 5.70 12.81
CA LEU A 88 3.13 6.52 11.90
C LEU A 88 3.23 8.00 12.30
N ASN A 89 3.71 8.81 11.37
CA ASN A 89 3.78 10.27 11.51
C ASN A 89 2.38 10.91 11.27
N ASP A 90 2.19 12.13 11.76
CA ASP A 90 0.96 12.91 11.59
C ASP A 90 0.65 13.32 10.14
N LYS A 91 1.62 13.13 9.22
CA LYS A 91 1.45 13.35 7.78
C LYS A 91 0.83 12.16 7.04
N CYS A 92 0.48 11.11 7.76
CA CYS A 92 -0.18 9.92 7.23
C CYS A 92 -1.38 9.49 8.07
N PHE A 93 -2.30 8.79 7.43
CA PHE A 93 -3.35 8.03 8.09
C PHE A 93 -2.98 6.55 8.15
N SER A 94 -3.41 5.86 9.19
CA SER A 94 -3.65 4.41 9.17
C SER A 94 -5.12 4.14 8.90
N VAL A 95 -5.40 3.12 8.08
CA VAL A 95 -6.76 2.62 7.80
C VAL A 95 -6.84 1.21 8.37
N ILE A 96 -7.56 1.06 9.46
CA ILE A 96 -7.61 -0.18 10.25
C ILE A 96 -9.08 -0.60 10.40
N PRO A 97 -9.47 -1.82 10.04
CA PRO A 97 -10.82 -2.30 10.29
C PRO A 97 -11.19 -2.14 11.76
N TYR A 98 -12.45 -1.76 12.06
CA TYR A 98 -12.93 -1.78 13.43
C TYR A 98 -12.90 -3.21 13.99
N LYS A 99 -12.70 -3.36 15.30
CA LYS A 99 -12.62 -4.69 15.96
C LYS A 99 -13.76 -5.63 15.58
N VAL A 100 -14.97 -5.11 15.46
CA VAL A 100 -16.17 -5.86 15.02
C VAL A 100 -16.12 -6.33 13.57
N ASN A 101 -15.21 -5.78 12.77
CA ASN A 101 -15.04 -6.08 11.34
C ASN A 101 -13.75 -6.86 11.03
N PHE A 102 -12.90 -7.15 12.01
CA PHE A 102 -11.64 -7.86 11.77
C PHE A 102 -11.81 -9.21 11.06
N HIS A 103 -12.92 -9.92 11.34
CA HIS A 103 -13.26 -11.17 10.66
C HIS A 103 -13.94 -10.99 9.31
N LYS A 104 -14.22 -9.76 8.88
CA LYS A 104 -14.91 -9.44 7.62
C LYS A 104 -14.01 -8.77 6.59
N ILE A 105 -12.86 -8.23 7.01
CA ILE A 105 -11.99 -7.46 6.14
C ILE A 105 -10.56 -8.00 6.24
N ASN A 106 -10.05 -8.50 5.13
CA ASN A 106 -8.64 -8.84 4.98
C ASN A 106 -7.84 -7.54 4.79
N PRO A 107 -6.85 -7.21 5.64
CA PRO A 107 -6.07 -5.97 5.54
C PRO A 107 -5.34 -5.82 4.20
N LYS A 108 -4.90 -6.94 3.60
CA LYS A 108 -4.20 -6.90 2.33
C LYS A 108 -5.14 -6.72 1.14
N PHE A 109 -6.38 -7.25 1.22
CA PHE A 109 -7.44 -6.93 0.28
C PHE A 109 -7.80 -5.44 0.33
N LEU A 110 -7.92 -4.88 1.55
CA LEU A 110 -8.12 -3.45 1.76
C LEU A 110 -6.99 -2.63 1.10
N TYR A 111 -5.74 -3.05 1.27
CA TYR A 111 -4.59 -2.43 0.62
C TYR A 111 -4.73 -2.45 -0.90
N TYR A 112 -4.95 -3.60 -1.50
CA TYR A 112 -5.06 -3.73 -2.96
C TYR A 112 -6.20 -2.88 -3.51
N TYR A 113 -7.34 -2.86 -2.83
CA TYR A 113 -8.46 -2.04 -3.24
C TYR A 113 -8.15 -0.54 -3.18
N LEU A 114 -7.58 -0.06 -2.08
CA LEU A 114 -7.21 1.36 -1.95
C LEU A 114 -6.08 1.73 -2.93
N LYS A 115 -5.14 0.83 -3.18
CA LYS A 115 -4.06 1.03 -4.16
C LYS A 115 -4.61 1.15 -5.58
N GLN A 116 -5.58 0.32 -5.96
CA GLN A 116 -6.30 0.43 -7.23
C GLN A 116 -7.03 1.78 -7.37
N ASN A 117 -7.52 2.33 -6.27
CA ASN A 117 -8.25 3.59 -6.22
C ASN A 117 -7.36 4.79 -5.83
N GLU A 118 -6.05 4.68 -5.94
CA GLU A 118 -5.10 5.72 -5.53
C GLU A 118 -5.31 7.04 -6.30
N LEU A 119 -5.63 7.00 -7.59
CA LEU A 119 -5.95 8.19 -8.36
C LEU A 119 -7.22 8.88 -7.85
N THR A 120 -8.22 8.13 -7.41
CA THR A 120 -9.41 8.69 -6.75
C THR A 120 -9.04 9.37 -5.44
N LEU A 121 -8.18 8.76 -4.62
CA LEU A 121 -7.67 9.39 -3.40
C LEU A 121 -6.92 10.70 -3.69
N ILE A 122 -6.07 10.71 -4.72
CA ILE A 122 -5.34 11.90 -5.16
C ILE A 122 -6.31 13.00 -5.60
N SER A 123 -7.39 12.67 -6.33
CA SER A 123 -8.39 13.65 -6.76
C SER A 123 -9.18 14.28 -5.60
N LEU A 124 -9.17 13.67 -4.41
CA LEU A 124 -9.79 14.19 -3.20
C LEU A 124 -8.94 15.23 -2.47
N GLN A 125 -7.76 15.59 -2.98
CA GLN A 125 -6.92 16.64 -2.39
C GLN A 125 -7.67 17.97 -2.31
N SER A 126 -7.29 18.81 -1.33
CA SER A 126 -7.77 20.19 -1.24
C SER A 126 -7.11 21.04 -2.32
N GLU A 127 -7.89 21.92 -2.94
CA GLU A 127 -7.40 22.93 -3.87
C GLU A 127 -6.81 24.13 -3.10
N GLY A 128 -5.74 24.71 -3.63
CA GLY A 128 -5.10 25.91 -3.09
C GLY A 128 -4.16 25.64 -1.90
N GLY A 129 -2.85 25.67 -2.13
CA GLY A 129 -1.81 25.48 -1.13
C GLY A 129 -1.18 24.10 -1.15
N VAL A 130 -0.74 23.59 0.01
CA VAL A 130 -0.15 22.24 0.13
C VAL A 130 -1.25 21.19 -0.04
N PRO A 131 -1.11 20.25 -1.00
CA PRO A 131 -2.09 19.19 -1.19
C PRO A 131 -2.36 18.43 0.12
N THR A 132 -3.63 18.31 0.51
CA THR A 132 -4.03 17.62 1.73
C THR A 132 -5.32 16.84 1.53
N ILE A 133 -5.42 15.69 2.20
CA ILE A 133 -6.65 14.89 2.28
C ILE A 133 -7.05 14.80 3.76
N ASN A 134 -8.35 14.80 4.03
CA ASN A 134 -8.87 14.60 5.39
C ASN A 134 -9.50 13.20 5.56
N THR A 135 -9.74 12.81 6.80
CA THR A 135 -10.30 11.50 7.16
C THR A 135 -11.70 11.28 6.60
N GLN A 136 -12.52 12.34 6.51
CA GLN A 136 -13.88 12.24 5.97
C GLN A 136 -13.86 11.88 4.49
N LYS A 137 -12.99 12.51 3.70
CA LYS A 137 -12.82 12.21 2.27
C LYS A 137 -12.34 10.77 2.05
N VAL A 138 -11.37 10.30 2.83
CA VAL A 138 -10.93 8.89 2.76
C VAL A 138 -12.05 7.95 3.19
N GLY A 139 -12.79 8.30 4.25
CA GLY A 139 -13.91 7.51 4.76
C GLY A 139 -15.13 7.45 3.82
N SER A 140 -15.28 8.41 2.91
CA SER A 140 -16.39 8.44 1.94
C SER A 140 -16.19 7.51 0.73
N ILE A 141 -15.03 6.88 0.58
CA ILE A 141 -14.76 5.94 -0.50
C ILE A 141 -15.70 4.73 -0.37
N ASP A 142 -16.30 4.33 -1.48
CA ASP A 142 -17.06 3.10 -1.56
C ASP A 142 -16.11 1.90 -1.53
N PHE A 143 -16.33 1.00 -0.57
CA PHE A 143 -15.51 -0.18 -0.35
C PHE A 143 -16.34 -1.46 -0.55
N PRO A 144 -15.95 -2.37 -1.47
CA PRO A 144 -16.62 -3.64 -1.64
C PRO A 144 -16.33 -4.56 -0.46
N LEU A 145 -17.37 -5.24 0.03
CA LEU A 145 -17.27 -6.14 1.16
C LEU A 145 -17.74 -7.56 0.77
N PRO A 146 -17.04 -8.25 -0.15
CA PRO A 146 -17.35 -9.63 -0.45
C PRO A 146 -16.99 -10.53 0.74
N PRO A 147 -17.51 -11.77 0.82
CA PRO A 147 -17.09 -12.75 1.82
C PRO A 147 -15.57 -12.93 1.89
N MET A 148 -15.04 -13.23 3.08
CA MET A 148 -13.61 -13.38 3.35
C MET A 148 -12.93 -14.38 2.41
N GLU A 149 -13.63 -15.43 2.01
CA GLU A 149 -13.14 -16.44 1.05
C GLU A 149 -12.74 -15.81 -0.29
N ILE A 150 -13.56 -14.90 -0.81
CA ILE A 150 -13.28 -14.16 -2.05
C ILE A 150 -12.12 -13.19 -1.84
N GLN A 151 -12.13 -12.43 -0.73
CA GLN A 151 -11.04 -11.49 -0.42
C GLN A 151 -9.70 -12.20 -0.36
N THR A 152 -9.63 -13.32 0.36
CA THR A 152 -8.41 -14.13 0.50
C THR A 152 -7.95 -14.65 -0.86
N ARG A 153 -8.88 -15.14 -1.68
CA ARG A 153 -8.54 -15.62 -3.02
C ARG A 153 -7.99 -14.53 -3.94
N ILE A 154 -8.57 -13.33 -3.87
CA ILE A 154 -8.05 -12.17 -4.62
C ILE A 154 -6.63 -11.84 -4.16
N VAL A 155 -6.40 -11.79 -2.85
CA VAL A 155 -5.07 -11.50 -2.27
C VAL A 155 -4.03 -12.53 -2.73
N GLU A 156 -4.36 -13.84 -2.67
CA GLU A 156 -3.46 -14.90 -3.12
C GLU A 156 -3.03 -14.75 -4.59
N VAL A 157 -3.98 -14.38 -5.45
CA VAL A 157 -3.69 -14.18 -6.88
C VAL A 157 -2.81 -12.95 -7.08
N LEU A 158 -3.16 -11.81 -6.47
CA LEU A 158 -2.42 -10.56 -6.62
C LEU A 158 -1.02 -10.65 -6.01
N ASP A 159 -0.85 -11.35 -4.87
CA ASP A 159 0.46 -11.59 -4.26
C ASP A 159 1.38 -12.37 -5.19
N LYS A 160 0.86 -13.45 -5.78
CA LYS A 160 1.64 -14.25 -6.77
C LYS A 160 2.04 -13.42 -7.98
N MET A 161 1.13 -12.61 -8.51
CA MET A 161 1.43 -11.73 -9.63
C MET A 161 2.48 -10.68 -9.27
N THR A 162 2.39 -10.08 -8.09
CA THR A 162 3.37 -9.09 -7.60
C THR A 162 4.75 -9.71 -7.46
N THR A 163 4.84 -10.91 -6.87
CA THR A 163 6.10 -11.64 -6.73
C THR A 163 6.70 -11.97 -8.10
N LEU A 164 5.89 -12.52 -9.02
CA LEU A 164 6.35 -12.85 -10.36
C LEU A 164 6.83 -11.62 -11.13
N THR A 165 6.13 -10.49 -11.01
CA THR A 165 6.56 -9.24 -11.65
C THR A 165 7.92 -8.79 -11.12
N ALA A 166 8.14 -8.83 -9.80
CA ALA A 166 9.42 -8.48 -9.21
C ALA A 166 10.56 -9.42 -9.65
N GLU A 167 10.30 -10.73 -9.76
CA GLU A 167 11.27 -11.70 -10.26
C GLU A 167 11.64 -11.44 -11.73
N LEU A 168 10.64 -11.14 -12.57
CA LEU A 168 10.86 -10.81 -13.99
C LEU A 168 11.63 -9.49 -14.18
N GLU A 169 11.35 -8.49 -13.37
CA GLU A 169 12.09 -7.22 -13.37
C GLU A 169 13.57 -7.43 -12.98
N ALA A 170 13.84 -8.23 -11.95
CA ALA A 170 15.19 -8.58 -11.54
C ALA A 170 15.93 -9.37 -12.63
N GLU A 171 15.27 -10.35 -13.29
CA GLU A 171 15.85 -11.08 -14.40
C GLU A 171 16.16 -10.16 -15.58
N LEU A 172 15.23 -9.27 -15.94
CA LEU A 172 15.42 -8.30 -17.01
C LEU A 172 16.67 -7.43 -16.77
N GLU A 173 16.83 -6.93 -15.55
CA GLU A 173 18.00 -6.13 -15.19
C GLU A 173 19.31 -6.93 -15.28
N ALA A 174 19.32 -8.17 -14.80
CA ALA A 174 20.47 -9.05 -14.93
C ALA A 174 20.84 -9.32 -16.40
N ARG A 175 19.83 -9.52 -17.27
CA ARG A 175 20.05 -9.70 -18.72
C ARG A 175 20.61 -8.45 -19.40
N LYS A 176 20.15 -7.26 -19.02
CA LYS A 176 20.71 -6.00 -19.51
C LYS A 176 22.20 -5.87 -19.16
N GLN A 177 22.56 -6.13 -17.91
CA GLN A 177 23.95 -6.10 -17.46
C GLN A 177 24.82 -7.12 -18.21
N GLN A 178 24.30 -8.35 -18.41
CA GLN A 178 24.97 -9.38 -19.20
C GLN A 178 25.19 -8.93 -20.65
N TYR A 179 24.17 -8.34 -21.28
CA TYR A 179 24.26 -7.80 -22.63
C TYR A 179 25.32 -6.71 -22.72
N GLU A 180 25.34 -5.75 -21.81
CA GLU A 180 26.33 -4.66 -21.79
C GLU A 180 27.75 -5.21 -21.61
N TYR A 181 27.93 -6.17 -20.72
CA TYR A 181 29.23 -6.82 -20.53
C TYR A 181 29.74 -7.47 -21.84
N TYR A 182 28.92 -8.31 -22.47
CA TYR A 182 29.33 -8.97 -23.71
C TYR A 182 29.49 -8.02 -24.88
N ARG A 183 28.60 -7.03 -25.02
CA ARG A 183 28.71 -5.98 -26.04
C ARG A 183 30.09 -5.28 -25.93
N ASN A 184 30.44 -4.84 -24.75
CA ASN A 184 31.71 -4.15 -24.50
C ASN A 184 32.88 -5.08 -24.79
N LYS A 185 32.84 -6.32 -24.26
CA LYS A 185 33.91 -7.31 -24.47
C LYS A 185 34.11 -7.68 -25.95
N LEU A 186 33.04 -7.83 -26.71
CA LEU A 186 33.11 -8.26 -28.11
C LEU A 186 33.45 -7.11 -29.08
N LEU A 187 33.19 -5.88 -28.69
CA LEU A 187 33.45 -4.69 -29.54
C LEU A 187 34.69 -3.91 -29.10
N THR A 188 35.43 -4.36 -28.10
CA THR A 188 36.75 -3.79 -27.74
C THR A 188 37.81 -4.56 -28.51
N PHE A 189 38.54 -3.87 -29.37
CA PHE A 189 39.67 -4.40 -30.15
C PHE A 189 40.96 -3.77 -29.67
N ASP A 190 42.04 -4.55 -29.62
CA ASP A 190 43.36 -4.01 -29.37
C ASP A 190 43.77 -3.17 -30.57
N VAL A 191 44.31 -1.98 -30.32
CA VAL A 191 44.86 -1.11 -31.38
C VAL A 191 46.20 -1.69 -31.78
N ALA A 192 46.37 -2.01 -33.09
CA ALA A 192 47.62 -2.53 -33.65
C ALA A 192 48.75 -1.47 -33.66
#